data_a1126693253a6e0e8dda9836d6a96073
#
_entry.id   a1126693253a6e0e8dda9836d6a96073
#
_cell.length_a   1.000
_cell.length_b   1.000
_cell.length_c   1.000
_cell.angle_alpha   90.00
_cell.angle_beta   90.00
_cell.angle_gamma   90.00
#
_symmetry.space_group_name_H-M   'P 1'
#
loop_
_entity.id
_entity.type
_entity.pdbx_description
1 polymer ?
#
loop_
_entity_poly.entity_id
_entity_poly.type
_entity_poly.pdbx_seq_one_letter_code
_entity_poly.pdbx_strand_id
1 'polypeptide(L)'
;MKNNQNNQNQYYQNFQMNQNNCVTIYDCFYYNQKSEYFTGENRNYCNVCKQLYDSIYTSNIFVSPNVLVLILNRGKGNIFNVKLEFSETIDITQYVLQRDNPQIIYNLYGVITHIGQSGPNAHFMAACKSPVDNHWYRYNDAIVSPINDIPKEVLDFGTPYILFYQKK
;
A
#
# COMPACT_ATOMS: atom_id res chain seq x y z
N MET A 1 -0.75 -23.82 -14.49
CA MET A 1 -0.36 -22.38 -14.41
C MET A 1 -1.44 -21.39 -14.87
N LYS A 2 -2.66 -21.80 -15.22
CA LYS A 2 -3.76 -20.88 -15.67
C LYS A 2 -4.73 -20.44 -14.58
N ASN A 3 -4.69 -21.02 -13.38
CA ASN A 3 -5.70 -20.74 -12.35
C ASN A 3 -5.41 -19.54 -11.42
N ASN A 4 -4.19 -19.01 -11.40
CA ASN A 4 -3.87 -17.86 -10.55
C ASN A 4 -4.39 -16.50 -11.07
N GLN A 5 -4.66 -16.39 -12.37
CA GLN A 5 -5.17 -15.13 -12.94
C GLN A 5 -6.67 -14.92 -12.64
N ASN A 6 -7.46 -16.00 -12.53
CA ASN A 6 -8.88 -15.87 -12.23
C ASN A 6 -9.15 -15.48 -10.77
N ASN A 7 -8.31 -15.89 -9.83
CA ASN A 7 -8.47 -15.53 -8.43
C ASN A 7 -8.13 -14.04 -8.17
N GLN A 8 -7.12 -13.49 -8.85
CA GLN A 8 -6.81 -12.05 -8.74
C GLN A 8 -7.95 -11.18 -9.27
N ASN A 9 -8.59 -11.56 -10.39
CA ASN A 9 -9.72 -10.80 -10.93
C ASN A 9 -10.96 -10.86 -10.04
N GLN A 10 -11.19 -11.95 -9.31
CA GLN A 10 -12.29 -12.07 -8.36
C GLN A 10 -12.06 -11.20 -7.10
N TYR A 11 -10.80 -10.99 -6.69
CA TYR A 11 -10.42 -10.09 -5.61
C TYR A 11 -10.82 -8.63 -5.88
N TYR A 12 -10.64 -8.18 -7.12
CA TYR A 12 -10.95 -6.80 -7.51
C TYR A 12 -12.45 -6.54 -7.71
N GLN A 13 -13.25 -7.56 -8.04
CA GLN A 13 -14.70 -7.40 -8.24
C GLN A 13 -15.48 -7.20 -6.93
N ASN A 14 -14.94 -7.60 -5.79
CA ASN A 14 -15.56 -7.42 -4.47
C ASN A 14 -15.15 -6.10 -3.78
N PHE A 15 -14.27 -5.32 -4.40
CA PHE A 15 -13.91 -4.00 -3.93
C PHE A 15 -15.07 -3.05 -4.26
N GLN A 16 -15.88 -2.67 -3.27
CA GLN A 16 -16.78 -1.53 -3.44
C GLN A 16 -15.93 -0.27 -3.53
N MET A 17 -15.43 0.00 -4.75
CA MET A 17 -14.81 1.29 -5.03
C MET A 17 -15.81 2.38 -4.68
N ASN A 18 -15.38 3.34 -3.87
CA ASN A 18 -16.14 4.57 -3.68
C ASN A 18 -16.53 5.12 -5.07
N GLN A 19 -17.64 5.83 -5.18
CA GLN A 19 -18.17 6.37 -6.45
C GLN A 19 -17.13 7.10 -7.31
N ASN A 20 -15.97 7.45 -6.73
CA ASN A 20 -14.85 8.15 -7.36
C ASN A 20 -13.70 7.23 -7.84
N ASN A 21 -13.83 5.91 -7.83
CA ASN A 21 -12.76 4.96 -8.18
C ASN A 21 -11.45 5.20 -7.39
N CYS A 22 -11.59 5.49 -6.10
CA CYS A 22 -10.50 5.81 -5.18
C CYS A 22 -10.39 4.79 -4.05
N VAL A 23 -9.17 4.44 -3.65
CA VAL A 23 -8.82 3.52 -2.56
C VAL A 23 -8.05 4.28 -1.51
N THR A 24 -8.37 4.08 -0.25
CA THR A 24 -7.64 4.67 0.86
C THR A 24 -6.51 3.74 1.36
N ILE A 25 -5.52 4.30 2.06
CA ILE A 25 -4.49 3.50 2.76
C ILE A 25 -5.15 2.53 3.77
N TYR A 26 -6.22 2.94 4.43
CA TYR A 26 -6.93 2.11 5.40
C TYR A 26 -7.65 0.92 4.75
N ASP A 27 -8.18 1.10 3.54
CA ASP A 27 -8.71 -0.01 2.74
C ASP A 27 -7.61 -1.03 2.44
N CYS A 28 -6.41 -0.56 2.11
CA CYS A 28 -5.26 -1.45 1.86
C CYS A 28 -4.89 -2.27 3.11
N PHE A 29 -4.85 -1.66 4.30
CA PHE A 29 -4.63 -2.39 5.56
C PHE A 29 -5.74 -3.40 5.84
N TYR A 30 -7.00 -2.98 5.73
CA TYR A 30 -8.14 -3.85 5.97
C TYR A 30 -8.11 -5.09 5.08
N TYR A 31 -7.89 -4.90 3.78
CA TYR A 31 -7.84 -6.02 2.83
C TYR A 31 -6.61 -6.90 3.02
N ASN A 32 -5.47 -6.34 3.39
CA ASN A 32 -4.26 -7.12 3.68
C ASN A 32 -4.45 -8.05 4.89
N GLN A 33 -5.26 -7.64 5.88
CA GLN A 33 -5.53 -8.40 7.09
C GLN A 33 -6.78 -9.28 7.01
N LYS A 34 -7.50 -9.24 5.89
CA LYS A 34 -8.69 -10.07 5.70
C LYS A 34 -8.28 -11.54 5.63
N SER A 35 -9.04 -12.38 6.35
CA SER A 35 -8.84 -13.84 6.33
C SER A 35 -9.14 -14.44 4.97
N GLU A 36 -8.25 -15.29 4.49
CA GLU A 36 -8.44 -16.12 3.31
C GLU A 36 -8.73 -17.57 3.75
N TYR A 37 -9.77 -18.16 3.18
CA TYR A 37 -10.21 -19.52 3.50
C TYR A 37 -9.83 -20.46 2.36
N PHE A 38 -9.06 -21.49 2.69
CA PHE A 38 -8.65 -22.54 1.77
C PHE A 38 -9.47 -23.80 2.07
N THR A 39 -10.50 -24.04 1.26
CA THR A 39 -11.45 -25.14 1.44
C THR A 39 -11.68 -25.91 0.13
N GLY A 40 -12.27 -27.09 0.18
CA GLY A 40 -12.57 -27.91 -1.00
C GLY A 40 -11.31 -28.29 -1.77
N GLU A 41 -11.24 -27.92 -3.06
CA GLU A 41 -10.09 -28.21 -3.93
C GLU A 41 -8.86 -27.35 -3.61
N ASN A 42 -9.04 -26.22 -2.89
CA ASN A 42 -7.97 -25.30 -2.51
C ASN A 42 -7.37 -25.60 -1.12
N ARG A 43 -7.66 -26.73 -0.52
CA ARG A 43 -7.11 -27.12 0.77
C ARG A 43 -5.59 -27.18 0.77
N ASN A 44 -4.99 -26.80 1.88
CA ASN A 44 -3.55 -26.87 2.08
C ASN A 44 -3.11 -28.24 2.57
N TYR A 45 -2.00 -28.74 1.99
CA TYR A 45 -1.38 -29.98 2.44
C TYR A 45 -0.56 -29.74 3.71
N CYS A 46 -0.85 -30.52 4.77
CA CYS A 46 -0.09 -30.50 6.01
C CYS A 46 1.06 -31.52 5.96
N ASN A 47 2.30 -31.06 6.05
CA ASN A 47 3.48 -31.94 6.04
C ASN A 47 3.59 -32.83 7.28
N VAL A 48 2.96 -32.47 8.39
CA VAL A 48 2.95 -33.26 9.64
C VAL A 48 1.91 -34.36 9.57
N CYS A 49 0.65 -34.00 9.23
CA CYS A 49 -0.47 -34.91 9.18
C CYS A 49 -0.56 -35.73 7.87
N LYS A 50 0.26 -35.34 6.83
CA LYS A 50 0.29 -35.97 5.49
C LYS A 50 -1.06 -35.97 4.77
N GLN A 51 -1.91 -34.95 5.01
CA GLN A 51 -3.27 -34.86 4.46
C GLN A 51 -3.59 -33.41 4.07
N LEU A 52 -4.64 -33.26 3.25
CA LEU A 52 -5.23 -31.95 2.90
C LEU A 52 -6.23 -31.53 3.97
N TYR A 53 -6.11 -30.31 4.47
CA TYR A 53 -6.99 -29.72 5.46
C TYR A 53 -7.54 -28.37 4.99
N ASP A 54 -8.76 -28.08 5.42
CA ASP A 54 -9.27 -26.71 5.38
C ASP A 54 -8.42 -25.84 6.29
N SER A 55 -8.05 -24.66 5.80
CA SER A 55 -7.17 -23.76 6.53
C SER A 55 -7.56 -22.30 6.32
N ILE A 56 -7.15 -21.46 7.26
CA ILE A 56 -7.36 -20.02 7.23
C ILE A 56 -5.98 -19.37 7.23
N TYR A 57 -5.77 -18.46 6.30
CA TYR A 57 -4.60 -17.59 6.27
C TYR A 57 -5.00 -16.19 6.72
N THR A 58 -4.23 -15.61 7.64
CA THR A 58 -4.36 -14.23 8.06
C THR A 58 -2.99 -13.59 8.11
N SER A 59 -2.89 -12.33 7.65
CA SER A 59 -1.68 -11.52 7.75
C SER A 59 -1.93 -10.36 8.70
N ASN A 60 -1.06 -10.17 9.69
CA ASN A 60 -1.21 -9.13 10.70
C ASN A 60 0.11 -8.40 10.93
N ILE A 61 0.04 -7.11 11.23
CA ILE A 61 1.19 -6.37 11.76
C ILE A 61 1.32 -6.73 13.24
N PHE A 62 2.34 -7.50 13.59
CA PHE A 62 2.52 -7.91 15.00
C PHE A 62 3.01 -6.74 15.85
N VAL A 63 4.11 -6.10 15.43
CA VAL A 63 4.72 -4.93 16.09
C VAL A 63 4.89 -3.80 15.09
N SER A 64 4.60 -2.58 15.51
CA SER A 64 4.77 -1.39 14.68
C SER A 64 6.26 -1.00 14.54
N PRO A 65 6.83 -0.93 13.33
CA PRO A 65 8.21 -0.53 13.11
C PRO A 65 8.41 0.98 13.36
N ASN A 66 9.66 1.43 13.56
CA ASN A 66 9.96 2.86 13.62
C ASN A 66 9.78 3.55 12.26
N VAL A 67 10.10 2.84 11.18
CA VAL A 67 9.88 3.27 9.79
C VAL A 67 8.94 2.28 9.13
N LEU A 68 7.79 2.78 8.65
CA LEU A 68 6.81 2.00 7.92
C LEU A 68 6.93 2.33 6.42
N VAL A 69 7.25 1.32 5.63
CA VAL A 69 7.33 1.43 4.17
C VAL A 69 6.14 0.71 3.57
N LEU A 70 5.30 1.45 2.85
CA LEU A 70 4.14 0.91 2.16
C LEU A 70 4.42 0.84 0.66
N ILE A 71 4.59 -0.37 0.14
CA ILE A 71 4.74 -0.62 -1.29
C ILE A 71 3.37 -0.97 -1.86
N LEU A 72 2.91 -0.18 -2.82
CA LEU A 72 1.59 -0.32 -3.42
C LEU A 72 1.67 -1.28 -4.61
N ASN A 73 1.16 -2.50 -4.42
CA ASN A 73 1.05 -3.47 -5.52
C ASN A 73 -0.12 -3.10 -6.43
N ARG A 74 0.16 -2.32 -7.46
CA ARG A 74 -0.85 -1.74 -8.34
C ARG A 74 -1.30 -2.63 -9.50
N GLY A 75 -0.74 -3.84 -9.65
CA GLY A 75 -1.08 -4.73 -10.75
C GLY A 75 -0.68 -4.16 -12.13
N LYS A 76 -1.48 -4.48 -13.15
CA LYS A 76 -1.23 -4.09 -14.56
C LYS A 76 -2.50 -3.51 -15.21
N GLY A 77 -2.32 -2.76 -16.30
CA GLY A 77 -3.43 -2.21 -17.09
C GLY A 77 -4.23 -1.16 -16.34
N ASN A 78 -5.55 -1.17 -16.46
CA ASN A 78 -6.44 -0.17 -15.86
C ASN A 78 -6.38 -0.14 -14.33
N ILE A 79 -6.02 -1.25 -13.68
CA ILE A 79 -5.89 -1.35 -12.23
C ILE A 79 -4.72 -0.51 -11.73
N PHE A 80 -3.68 -0.34 -12.53
CA PHE A 80 -2.52 0.48 -12.19
C PHE A 80 -2.89 1.93 -11.88
N ASN A 81 -3.92 2.46 -12.54
CA ASN A 81 -4.35 3.85 -12.45
C ASN A 81 -5.39 4.12 -11.34
N VAL A 82 -5.69 3.15 -10.49
CA VAL A 82 -6.58 3.37 -9.35
C VAL A 82 -6.01 4.47 -8.46
N LYS A 83 -6.82 5.50 -8.18
CA LYS A 83 -6.42 6.60 -7.31
C LYS A 83 -6.25 6.10 -5.88
N LEU A 84 -5.16 6.54 -5.24
CA LEU A 84 -4.92 6.28 -3.83
C LEU A 84 -5.12 7.56 -3.05
N GLU A 85 -5.98 7.51 -2.03
CA GLU A 85 -6.08 8.55 -1.02
C GLU A 85 -5.15 8.22 0.14
N PHE A 86 -4.23 9.13 0.43
CA PHE A 86 -3.29 9.05 1.54
C PHE A 86 -3.14 10.41 2.21
N SER A 87 -2.67 10.44 3.44
CA SER A 87 -2.49 11.65 4.23
C SER A 87 -1.09 11.72 4.84
N GLU A 88 -0.69 12.93 5.22
CA GLU A 88 0.60 13.15 5.89
C GLU A 88 0.69 12.46 7.24
N THR A 89 -0.44 12.24 7.90
CA THR A 89 -0.49 11.53 9.19
C THR A 89 -1.50 10.39 9.11
N ILE A 90 -1.09 9.20 9.55
CA ILE A 90 -1.95 8.01 9.63
C ILE A 90 -1.91 7.43 11.04
N ASP A 91 -3.05 6.92 11.51
CA ASP A 91 -3.18 6.13 12.72
C ASP A 91 -3.45 4.67 12.33
N ILE A 92 -2.49 3.79 12.63
CA ILE A 92 -2.61 2.36 12.34
C ILE A 92 -2.85 1.51 13.59
N THR A 93 -3.24 2.12 14.69
CA THR A 93 -3.43 1.46 16.00
C THR A 93 -4.30 0.20 15.89
N GLN A 94 -5.40 0.27 15.14
CA GLN A 94 -6.33 -0.86 15.00
C GLN A 94 -5.76 -2.04 14.21
N TYR A 95 -4.69 -1.83 13.42
CA TYR A 95 -4.09 -2.83 12.54
C TYR A 95 -2.87 -3.53 13.16
N VAL A 96 -2.47 -3.17 14.40
CA VAL A 96 -1.30 -3.71 15.10
C VAL A 96 -1.75 -4.55 16.27
N LEU A 97 -1.23 -5.79 16.38
CA LEU A 97 -1.60 -6.73 17.45
C LEU A 97 -0.95 -6.36 18.78
N GLN A 98 0.37 -6.18 18.80
CA GLN A 98 1.09 -5.77 19.99
C GLN A 98 1.26 -4.25 20.00
N ARG A 99 0.64 -3.60 20.97
CA ARG A 99 0.63 -2.14 21.09
C ARG A 99 1.49 -1.71 22.27
N ASP A 100 2.61 -1.09 21.98
CA ASP A 100 3.48 -0.50 22.99
C ASP A 100 2.94 0.86 23.48
N ASN A 101 2.13 1.53 22.65
CA ASN A 101 1.47 2.80 22.93
C ASN A 101 -0.04 2.71 22.68
N PRO A 102 -0.85 3.52 23.37
CA PRO A 102 -2.29 3.58 23.15
C PRO A 102 -2.67 4.03 21.73
N GLN A 103 -1.80 4.80 21.06
CA GLN A 103 -1.94 5.24 19.69
C GLN A 103 -0.65 5.01 18.92
N ILE A 104 -0.78 4.50 17.69
CA ILE A 104 0.34 4.21 16.79
C ILE A 104 0.20 5.11 15.57
N ILE A 105 0.77 6.30 15.71
CA ILE A 105 0.69 7.37 14.70
C ILE A 105 1.99 7.46 13.93
N TYR A 106 1.86 7.67 12.62
CA TYR A 106 2.97 7.85 11.70
C TYR A 106 2.82 9.14 10.92
N ASN A 107 3.95 9.78 10.64
CA ASN A 107 4.04 10.95 9.76
C ASN A 107 4.75 10.59 8.47
N LEU A 108 4.16 10.98 7.35
CA LEU A 108 4.76 10.84 6.02
C LEU A 108 6.01 11.71 5.91
N TYR A 109 7.09 11.15 5.37
CA TYR A 109 8.30 11.91 5.08
C TYR A 109 8.87 11.67 3.68
N GLY A 110 8.31 10.70 2.95
CA GLY A 110 8.75 10.43 1.59
C GLY A 110 7.69 9.69 0.76
N VAL A 111 7.65 9.99 -0.53
CA VAL A 111 6.81 9.33 -1.52
C VAL A 111 7.63 9.09 -2.78
N ILE A 112 7.60 7.88 -3.31
CA ILE A 112 8.04 7.61 -4.68
C ILE A 112 6.81 7.52 -5.56
N THR A 113 6.82 8.27 -6.65
CA THR A 113 5.72 8.40 -7.60
C THR A 113 6.15 7.88 -8.96
N HIS A 114 5.32 7.06 -9.56
CA HIS A 114 5.49 6.57 -10.93
C HIS A 114 4.78 7.51 -11.91
N ILE A 115 5.47 7.86 -13.00
CA ILE A 115 4.95 8.72 -14.07
C ILE A 115 4.84 7.92 -15.35
N GLY A 116 3.74 8.11 -16.07
CA GLY A 116 3.46 7.42 -17.33
C GLY A 116 2.64 6.14 -17.16
N GLN A 117 2.48 5.40 -18.25
CA GLN A 117 1.80 4.11 -18.24
C GLN A 117 2.75 3.01 -17.74
N SER A 118 2.16 1.91 -17.23
CA SER A 118 2.93 0.73 -16.85
C SER A 118 3.69 0.18 -18.06
N GLY A 119 5.04 0.18 -18.03
CA GLY A 119 5.85 -0.34 -19.13
C GLY A 119 7.31 0.14 -19.10
N PRO A 120 8.08 -0.14 -20.15
CA PRO A 120 9.53 0.13 -20.19
C PRO A 120 9.90 1.63 -20.20
N ASN A 121 8.95 2.53 -20.45
CA ASN A 121 9.15 3.98 -20.45
C ASN A 121 8.70 4.63 -19.11
N ALA A 122 8.67 3.85 -18.04
CA ALA A 122 8.31 4.33 -16.71
C ALA A 122 9.37 5.27 -16.17
N HIS A 123 8.95 6.40 -15.60
CA HIS A 123 9.81 7.32 -14.88
C HIS A 123 9.38 7.40 -13.41
N PHE A 124 10.33 7.52 -12.50
CA PHE A 124 10.07 7.68 -11.08
C PHE A 124 10.56 9.02 -10.58
N MET A 125 9.76 9.65 -9.75
CA MET A 125 10.15 10.84 -8.99
C MET A 125 10.00 10.58 -7.51
N ALA A 126 10.72 11.34 -6.69
CA ALA A 126 10.56 11.33 -5.25
C ALA A 126 10.04 12.68 -4.75
N ALA A 127 9.17 12.64 -3.73
CA ALA A 127 8.86 13.77 -2.88
C ALA A 127 9.35 13.44 -1.47
N CYS A 128 10.18 14.29 -0.88
CA CYS A 128 10.73 14.05 0.45
C CYS A 128 10.64 15.32 1.31
N LYS A 129 10.36 15.11 2.60
CA LYS A 129 10.40 16.16 3.60
C LYS A 129 11.85 16.36 4.05
N SER A 130 12.36 17.55 3.92
CA SER A 130 13.72 17.91 4.33
C SER A 130 13.83 17.93 5.86
N PRO A 131 14.80 17.25 6.45
CA PRO A 131 15.02 17.29 7.89
C PRO A 131 15.64 18.60 8.37
N VAL A 132 16.12 19.47 7.46
CA VAL A 132 16.78 20.73 7.77
C VAL A 132 15.76 21.84 8.03
N ASP A 133 14.75 21.94 7.16
CA ASP A 133 13.79 23.06 7.16
C ASP A 133 12.32 22.60 7.26
N ASN A 134 12.08 21.29 7.32
CA ASN A 134 10.75 20.68 7.36
C ASN A 134 9.86 20.96 6.13
N HIS A 135 10.43 21.48 5.04
CA HIS A 135 9.70 21.67 3.80
C HIS A 135 9.75 20.43 2.92
N TRP A 136 8.76 20.30 2.05
CA TRP A 136 8.70 19.24 1.07
C TRP A 136 9.36 19.65 -0.24
N TYR A 137 10.14 18.75 -0.82
CA TYR A 137 10.81 18.91 -2.09
C TYR A 137 10.54 17.74 -3.02
N ARG A 138 10.33 18.06 -4.28
CA ARG A 138 10.25 17.08 -5.36
C ARG A 138 11.62 16.93 -6.00
N TYR A 139 12.03 15.70 -6.19
CA TYR A 139 13.26 15.29 -6.84
C TYR A 139 12.92 14.58 -8.14
N ASN A 140 13.31 15.19 -9.27
CA ASN A 140 13.13 14.64 -10.60
C ASN A 140 14.50 14.65 -11.28
N ASP A 141 15.24 13.53 -11.19
CA ASP A 141 16.64 13.42 -11.55
C ASP A 141 17.49 14.51 -10.89
N ALA A 142 18.10 15.39 -11.66
CA ALA A 142 18.91 16.51 -11.16
C ALA A 142 18.09 17.75 -10.75
N ILE A 143 16.78 17.76 -10.98
CA ILE A 143 15.92 18.93 -10.71
C ILE A 143 15.27 18.77 -9.35
N VAL A 144 15.47 19.76 -8.47
CA VAL A 144 14.82 19.85 -7.17
C VAL A 144 13.89 21.05 -7.16
N SER A 145 12.65 20.87 -6.73
CA SER A 145 11.65 21.95 -6.63
C SER A 145 10.83 21.82 -5.36
N PRO A 146 10.44 22.94 -4.71
CA PRO A 146 9.59 22.88 -3.52
C PRO A 146 8.18 22.37 -3.85
N ILE A 147 7.55 21.75 -2.85
CA ILE A 147 6.15 21.31 -2.86
C ILE A 147 5.46 21.98 -1.67
N ASN A 148 4.28 22.54 -1.88
CA ASN A 148 3.52 23.25 -0.83
C ASN A 148 2.31 22.48 -0.33
N ASP A 149 1.78 21.55 -1.12
CA ASP A 149 0.56 20.80 -0.81
C ASP A 149 0.78 19.29 -1.06
N ILE A 150 0.98 18.56 0.01
CA ILE A 150 1.00 17.09 0.03
C ILE A 150 -0.32 16.63 0.65
N PRO A 151 -1.06 15.64 0.07
CA PRO A 151 -0.70 14.76 -1.06
C PRO A 151 -1.07 15.27 -2.45
N LYS A 152 -1.76 16.43 -2.55
CA LYS A 152 -2.32 16.92 -3.82
C LYS A 152 -1.28 17.01 -4.93
N GLU A 153 -0.19 17.74 -4.71
CA GLU A 153 0.83 17.92 -5.75
C GLU A 153 1.51 16.60 -6.15
N VAL A 154 1.61 15.62 -5.22
CA VAL A 154 2.11 14.28 -5.56
C VAL A 154 1.17 13.58 -6.53
N LEU A 155 -0.14 13.67 -6.31
CA LEU A 155 -1.17 13.05 -7.17
C LEU A 155 -1.29 13.73 -8.53
N ASP A 156 -1.00 15.03 -8.60
CA ASP A 156 -1.01 15.80 -9.86
C ASP A 156 0.15 15.40 -10.79
N PHE A 157 1.29 14.94 -10.22
CA PHE A 157 2.47 14.55 -10.99
C PHE A 157 2.48 13.10 -11.43
N GLY A 158 1.75 12.21 -10.76
CA GLY A 158 1.74 10.81 -11.12
C GLY A 158 1.06 9.91 -10.07
N THR A 159 1.44 8.66 -10.09
CA THR A 159 0.82 7.61 -9.29
C THR A 159 1.73 7.23 -8.12
N PRO A 160 1.34 7.47 -6.85
CA PRO A 160 2.11 7.04 -5.69
C PRO A 160 2.40 5.53 -5.76
N TYR A 161 3.65 5.15 -5.54
CA TYR A 161 4.11 3.78 -5.66
C TYR A 161 4.69 3.24 -4.35
N ILE A 162 5.48 4.07 -3.62
CA ILE A 162 6.00 3.74 -2.30
C ILE A 162 5.79 4.95 -1.38
N LEU A 163 5.26 4.71 -0.19
CA LEU A 163 5.09 5.71 0.85
C LEU A 163 5.99 5.37 2.03
N PHE A 164 6.68 6.36 2.57
CA PHE A 164 7.58 6.24 3.71
C PHE A 164 7.03 7.05 4.89
N TYR A 165 6.74 6.35 5.97
CA TYR A 165 6.21 6.93 7.19
C TYR A 165 7.16 6.70 8.36
N GLN A 166 7.35 7.72 9.19
CA GLN A 166 8.10 7.68 10.45
C GLN A 166 7.13 7.64 11.63
N LYS A 167 7.35 6.71 12.56
CA LYS A 167 6.59 6.64 13.81
C LYS A 167 6.81 7.92 14.63
N LYS A 168 5.71 8.45 15.18
CA LYS A 168 5.72 9.66 16.01
C LYS A 168 6.19 9.35 17.44
#